data_9edb516ccefd8a7cae84aa6e39b6b0f3
#
_entry.id   9edb516ccefd8a7cae84aa6e39b6b0f3
#
_cell.length_a   1.000
_cell.length_b   1.000
_cell.length_c   1.000
_cell.angle_alpha   90.00
_cell.angle_beta   90.00
_cell.angle_gamma   90.00
#
_symmetry.space_group_name_H-M   'P 1'
#
loop_
_entity.id
_entity.type
_entity.pdbx_description
1 polymer ?
#
loop_
_entity_poly.entity_id
_entity_poly.type
_entity_poly.pdbx_seq_one_letter_code
_entity_poly.pdbx_strand_id
1 'polypeptide(L)'
;MTQKELSNANITIIGEKNILNAGDKISGNNSDLEIVTDFDEINFDKKSKYFLDISKGKNKDYNLSECSAESGETVLNALNLALELAKEKKIDAINFGPFNKTSLKLGGCKFDDELHHMADKLNVKSFFCEFNVVDNFWTARVTSHIPIKEVPEHIKKDKIMKPIKLINEAMKLNGIENPRVAVQALNPHAEFGNEEKDEIIPAIEEAKKLGINADGPLPCDTSFITAFKNKNHDCIVGMYHDALQSGLKAFGFDRGVTVQGGLPIPITTPAHGTAFDIAGKNQANLEPTLQSFKIALRMAQNLN
;
A
#
# COMPACT_ATOMS: atom_id res chain seq x y z
N MET A 1 -0.27 9.75 16.31
CA MET A 1 -0.04 10.95 15.46
C MET A 1 0.11 12.14 16.37
N THR A 2 1.14 12.96 16.17
CA THR A 2 1.22 14.23 16.88
C THR A 2 0.17 15.18 16.31
N GLN A 3 -0.37 16.09 17.13
CA GLN A 3 -1.31 17.12 16.66
C GLN A 3 -0.77 17.90 15.45
N LYS A 4 0.55 18.05 15.35
CA LYS A 4 1.23 18.76 14.26
C LYS A 4 1.18 18.02 12.93
N GLU A 5 1.24 16.69 12.92
CA GLU A 5 1.12 15.88 11.71
C GLU A 5 -0.32 15.85 11.18
N LEU A 6 -1.29 15.84 12.09
CA LEU A 6 -2.72 15.90 11.75
C LEU A 6 -3.19 17.30 11.31
N SER A 7 -2.51 18.37 11.73
CA SER A 7 -2.89 19.74 11.36
C SER A 7 -2.61 20.09 9.89
N ASN A 8 -1.88 19.26 9.18
CA ASN A 8 -1.51 19.48 7.77
C ASN A 8 -2.39 18.69 6.78
N ALA A 9 -3.45 18.05 7.26
CA ALA A 9 -4.38 17.30 6.42
C ALA A 9 -5.81 17.47 6.92
N ASN A 10 -6.74 17.58 6.00
CA ASN A 10 -8.15 17.39 6.26
C ASN A 10 -8.43 15.87 6.22
N ILE A 11 -8.98 15.34 7.31
CA ILE A 11 -9.18 13.91 7.46
C ILE A 11 -10.67 13.61 7.59
N THR A 12 -11.16 12.75 6.69
CA THR A 12 -12.50 12.18 6.78
C THR A 12 -12.39 10.67 6.95
N ILE A 13 -12.97 10.13 8.00
CA ILE A 13 -13.06 8.68 8.20
C ILE A 13 -14.39 8.22 7.61
N ILE A 14 -14.36 7.19 6.74
CA ILE A 14 -15.55 6.61 6.12
C ILE A 14 -15.84 5.26 6.78
N GLY A 15 -17.04 5.06 7.28
CA GLY A 15 -17.44 3.81 7.91
C GLY A 15 -18.88 3.83 8.45
N GLU A 16 -19.24 2.84 9.23
CA GLU A 16 -20.53 2.80 9.93
C GLU A 16 -20.38 3.29 11.38
N LYS A 17 -21.27 4.17 11.82
CA LYS A 17 -21.24 4.80 13.15
C LYS A 17 -21.24 3.80 14.30
N ASN A 18 -21.98 2.68 14.18
CA ASN A 18 -22.00 1.63 15.19
C ASN A 18 -20.60 0.99 15.38
N ILE A 19 -19.80 0.85 14.31
CA ILE A 19 -18.44 0.31 14.38
C ILE A 19 -17.51 1.34 15.05
N LEU A 20 -17.64 2.64 14.73
CA LEU A 20 -16.91 3.70 15.42
C LEU A 20 -17.19 3.66 16.93
N ASN A 21 -18.46 3.61 17.32
CA ASN A 21 -18.88 3.55 18.72
C ASN A 21 -18.35 2.28 19.44
N ALA A 22 -18.32 1.14 18.74
CA ALA A 22 -17.73 -0.08 19.28
C ALA A 22 -16.22 0.06 19.48
N GLY A 23 -15.52 0.69 18.54
CA GLY A 23 -14.08 0.99 18.65
C GLY A 23 -13.76 1.91 19.82
N ASP A 24 -14.54 2.98 19.99
CA ASP A 24 -14.41 3.91 21.14
C ASP A 24 -14.59 3.19 22.47
N LYS A 25 -15.62 2.34 22.55
CA LYS A 25 -15.87 1.54 23.77
C LYS A 25 -14.71 0.57 24.08
N ILE A 26 -14.15 -0.10 23.08
CA ILE A 26 -13.03 -1.04 23.25
C ILE A 26 -11.75 -0.30 23.66
N SER A 27 -11.47 0.82 23.03
CA SER A 27 -10.25 1.60 23.30
C SER A 27 -10.32 2.44 24.57
N GLY A 28 -11.53 2.66 25.10
CA GLY A 28 -11.76 3.62 26.20
C GLY A 28 -11.60 5.07 25.78
N ASN A 29 -11.53 5.36 24.50
CA ASN A 29 -11.45 6.70 23.94
C ASN A 29 -12.85 7.25 23.65
N ASN A 30 -12.91 8.55 23.39
CA ASN A 30 -14.06 9.21 22.81
C ASN A 30 -13.54 9.97 21.57
N SER A 31 -13.91 9.46 20.39
CA SER A 31 -13.50 10.09 19.14
C SER A 31 -14.26 11.41 18.98
N ASP A 32 -13.52 12.53 19.03
CA ASP A 32 -14.06 13.86 18.79
C ASP A 32 -14.17 14.11 17.27
N LEU A 33 -15.20 13.51 16.66
CA LEU A 33 -15.46 13.54 15.22
C LEU A 33 -16.84 14.16 14.96
N GLU A 34 -16.91 15.10 14.03
CA GLU A 34 -18.19 15.60 13.51
C GLU A 34 -18.78 14.55 12.56
N ILE A 35 -19.97 14.03 12.88
CA ILE A 35 -20.60 12.97 12.10
C ILE A 35 -21.47 13.61 11.03
N VAL A 36 -21.20 13.24 9.78
CA VAL A 36 -21.98 13.66 8.59
C VAL A 36 -22.48 12.42 7.85
N THR A 37 -23.52 12.57 7.05
CA THR A 37 -24.09 11.49 6.22
C THR A 37 -23.88 11.72 4.73
N ASP A 38 -23.45 12.92 4.34
CA ASP A 38 -23.08 13.28 3.00
C ASP A 38 -21.70 13.96 3.01
N PHE A 39 -20.87 13.67 2.01
CA PHE A 39 -19.55 14.28 1.88
C PHE A 39 -19.64 15.80 1.65
N ASP A 40 -20.67 16.25 0.97
CA ASP A 40 -20.88 17.67 0.67
C ASP A 40 -21.29 18.50 1.90
N GLU A 41 -21.60 17.87 3.06
CA GLU A 41 -21.78 18.53 4.36
C GLU A 41 -20.46 18.95 5.01
N ILE A 42 -19.32 18.42 4.54
CA ILE A 42 -18.01 18.64 5.14
C ILE A 42 -17.51 20.05 4.84
N ASN A 43 -17.17 20.77 5.89
CA ASN A 43 -16.54 22.09 5.79
C ASN A 43 -15.07 22.02 6.22
N PHE A 44 -14.18 21.92 5.26
CA PHE A 44 -12.72 21.84 5.47
C PHE A 44 -12.08 23.13 6.01
N ASP A 45 -12.77 24.26 5.99
CA ASP A 45 -12.29 25.52 6.60
C ASP A 45 -12.35 25.47 8.14
N LYS A 46 -13.21 24.62 8.68
CA LYS A 46 -13.32 24.38 10.09
C LYS A 46 -12.30 23.34 10.52
N LYS A 47 -11.20 23.43 10.81
CA LYS A 47 -10.21 22.42 11.32
C LYS A 47 -10.81 21.23 12.12
N SER A 48 -12.01 20.77 11.74
CA SER A 48 -12.75 19.65 12.31
C SER A 48 -12.31 18.34 11.64
N LYS A 49 -12.42 17.26 12.37
CA LYS A 49 -12.24 15.91 11.84
C LYS A 49 -13.63 15.31 11.62
N TYR A 50 -13.84 14.70 10.49
CA TYR A 50 -15.16 14.22 10.09
C TYR A 50 -15.22 12.70 10.07
N PHE A 51 -16.38 12.18 10.43
CA PHE A 51 -16.77 10.80 10.20
C PHE A 51 -17.96 10.77 9.24
N LEU A 52 -17.77 10.22 8.06
CA LEU A 52 -18.80 10.02 7.06
C LEU A 52 -19.49 8.68 7.32
N ASP A 53 -20.70 8.74 7.88
CA ASP A 53 -21.50 7.57 8.22
C ASP A 53 -22.21 7.02 7.00
N ILE A 54 -21.81 5.82 6.57
CA ILE A 54 -22.39 5.12 5.42
C ILE A 54 -23.47 4.12 5.80
N SER A 55 -23.86 4.03 7.07
CA SER A 55 -24.84 3.06 7.56
C SER A 55 -26.26 3.28 7.01
N LYS A 56 -26.56 4.49 6.53
CA LYS A 56 -27.91 4.89 6.08
C LYS A 56 -28.98 4.60 7.12
N GLY A 57 -28.63 4.76 8.41
CA GLY A 57 -29.52 4.49 9.53
C GLY A 57 -29.77 3.01 9.84
N LYS A 58 -29.05 2.09 9.18
CA LYS A 58 -29.10 0.65 9.46
C LYS A 58 -27.96 0.30 10.41
N ASN A 59 -28.30 -0.13 11.62
CA ASN A 59 -27.32 -0.72 12.52
C ASN A 59 -27.20 -2.20 12.20
N LYS A 60 -26.07 -2.60 11.62
CA LYS A 60 -25.71 -4.01 11.43
C LYS A 60 -24.91 -4.47 12.64
N ASP A 61 -25.20 -5.64 13.13
CA ASP A 61 -24.41 -6.28 14.18
C ASP A 61 -23.33 -7.13 13.52
N TYR A 62 -22.09 -6.90 13.93
CA TYR A 62 -20.94 -7.66 13.44
C TYR A 62 -20.33 -8.46 14.58
N ASN A 63 -20.14 -9.75 14.33
CA ASN A 63 -19.38 -10.60 15.24
C ASN A 63 -17.89 -10.32 15.06
N LEU A 64 -17.17 -10.06 16.15
CA LEU A 64 -15.72 -9.91 16.12
C LEU A 64 -15.06 -11.22 15.68
N SER A 65 -13.99 -11.09 14.90
CA SER A 65 -13.17 -12.22 14.42
C SER A 65 -13.90 -13.20 13.49
N GLU A 66 -14.99 -12.78 12.87
CA GLU A 66 -15.73 -13.59 11.89
C GLU A 66 -15.67 -12.99 10.50
N CYS A 67 -15.52 -13.87 9.49
CA CYS A 67 -15.70 -13.48 8.10
C CYS A 67 -17.19 -13.53 7.75
N SER A 68 -17.73 -12.42 7.25
CA SER A 68 -19.13 -12.38 6.81
C SER A 68 -19.31 -11.59 5.51
N ALA A 69 -20.40 -11.87 4.80
CA ALA A 69 -20.78 -11.12 3.62
C ALA A 69 -21.13 -9.68 3.97
N GLU A 70 -21.81 -9.45 5.09
CA GLU A 70 -22.22 -8.13 5.55
C GLU A 70 -21.01 -7.23 5.84
N SER A 71 -19.99 -7.77 6.54
CA SER A 71 -18.75 -7.01 6.80
C SER A 71 -18.00 -6.72 5.52
N GLY A 72 -17.93 -7.68 4.59
CA GLY A 72 -17.32 -7.50 3.28
C GLY A 72 -18.03 -6.46 2.43
N GLU A 73 -19.37 -6.48 2.40
CA GLU A 73 -20.17 -5.49 1.69
C GLU A 73 -19.95 -4.07 2.25
N THR A 74 -19.92 -3.93 3.57
CA THR A 74 -19.70 -2.62 4.21
C THR A 74 -18.32 -2.07 3.89
N VAL A 75 -17.28 -2.87 3.97
CA VAL A 75 -15.90 -2.48 3.61
C VAL A 75 -15.83 -2.11 2.13
N LEU A 76 -16.45 -2.90 1.26
CA LEU A 76 -16.47 -2.66 -0.19
C LEU A 76 -17.22 -1.36 -0.54
N ASN A 77 -18.33 -1.07 0.16
CA ASN A 77 -19.08 0.17 -0.02
C ASN A 77 -18.27 1.39 0.42
N ALA A 78 -17.57 1.31 1.57
CA ALA A 78 -16.68 2.38 2.02
C ALA A 78 -15.54 2.65 1.03
N LEU A 79 -14.90 1.57 0.55
CA LEU A 79 -13.83 1.67 -0.45
C LEU A 79 -14.33 2.27 -1.75
N ASN A 80 -15.47 1.78 -2.27
CA ASN A 80 -16.06 2.29 -3.52
C ASN A 80 -16.39 3.78 -3.41
N LEU A 81 -16.95 4.23 -2.29
CA LEU A 81 -17.23 5.65 -2.06
C LEU A 81 -15.93 6.47 -2.07
N ALA A 82 -14.90 6.02 -1.38
CA ALA A 82 -13.60 6.71 -1.39
C ALA A 82 -13.01 6.80 -2.81
N LEU A 83 -13.12 5.71 -3.60
CA LEU A 83 -12.64 5.71 -5.00
C LEU A 83 -13.47 6.63 -5.92
N GLU A 84 -14.76 6.76 -5.69
CA GLU A 84 -15.61 7.72 -6.41
C GLU A 84 -15.23 9.16 -6.06
N LEU A 85 -15.05 9.49 -4.79
CA LEU A 85 -14.55 10.80 -4.35
C LEU A 85 -13.17 11.13 -4.94
N ALA A 86 -12.30 10.13 -5.06
CA ALA A 86 -11.01 10.28 -5.73
C ALA A 86 -11.15 10.59 -7.23
N LYS A 87 -12.04 9.90 -7.94
CA LYS A 87 -12.33 10.19 -9.37
C LYS A 87 -12.89 11.60 -9.57
N GLU A 88 -13.70 12.06 -8.64
CA GLU A 88 -14.25 13.41 -8.62
C GLU A 88 -13.25 14.48 -8.18
N LYS A 89 -12.02 14.07 -7.80
CA LYS A 89 -10.96 14.95 -7.27
C LYS A 89 -11.39 15.69 -5.98
N LYS A 90 -12.28 15.08 -5.21
CA LYS A 90 -12.71 15.62 -3.92
C LYS A 90 -11.76 15.25 -2.77
N ILE A 91 -10.92 14.24 -2.98
CA ILE A 91 -9.88 13.79 -2.03
C ILE A 91 -8.56 13.55 -2.77
N ASP A 92 -7.44 13.71 -2.05
CA ASP A 92 -6.08 13.63 -2.60
C ASP A 92 -5.39 12.31 -2.30
N ALA A 93 -5.85 11.55 -1.32
CA ALA A 93 -5.30 10.24 -0.96
C ALA A 93 -6.31 9.37 -0.22
N ILE A 94 -6.08 8.06 -0.22
CA ILE A 94 -6.82 7.08 0.57
C ILE A 94 -5.83 6.34 1.47
N ASN A 95 -6.14 6.26 2.78
CA ASN A 95 -5.48 5.36 3.71
C ASN A 95 -6.53 4.44 4.32
N PHE A 96 -6.39 3.13 4.15
CA PHE A 96 -7.37 2.17 4.61
C PHE A 96 -6.78 1.16 5.60
N GLY A 97 -7.62 0.64 6.48
CA GLY A 97 -7.27 -0.45 7.40
C GLY A 97 -7.15 -1.79 6.69
N PRO A 98 -6.62 -2.83 7.36
CA PRO A 98 -6.47 -4.14 6.73
C PRO A 98 -7.83 -4.76 6.38
N PHE A 99 -7.96 -5.29 5.17
CA PHE A 99 -9.16 -5.97 4.69
C PHE A 99 -9.05 -7.49 4.84
N ASN A 100 -10.17 -8.14 5.12
CA ASN A 100 -10.26 -9.59 5.04
C ASN A 100 -10.69 -10.01 3.63
N LYS A 101 -9.81 -10.68 2.89
CA LYS A 101 -10.08 -11.09 1.49
C LYS A 101 -11.27 -12.01 1.34
N THR A 102 -11.51 -12.91 2.33
CA THR A 102 -12.66 -13.80 2.33
C THR A 102 -13.96 -13.00 2.48
N SER A 103 -14.02 -12.08 3.45
CA SER A 103 -15.17 -11.20 3.62
C SER A 103 -15.42 -10.33 2.38
N LEU A 104 -14.37 -9.75 1.77
CA LEU A 104 -14.53 -8.99 0.54
C LEU A 104 -15.14 -9.80 -0.60
N LYS A 105 -14.70 -11.06 -0.80
CA LYS A 105 -15.28 -11.96 -1.80
C LYS A 105 -16.74 -12.28 -1.48
N LEU A 106 -17.06 -12.61 -0.23
CA LEU A 106 -18.43 -12.84 0.22
C LEU A 106 -19.31 -11.60 0.04
N GLY A 107 -18.76 -10.41 0.25
CA GLY A 107 -19.42 -9.12 0.07
C GLY A 107 -19.57 -8.65 -1.38
N GLY A 108 -19.11 -9.45 -2.36
CA GLY A 108 -19.31 -9.20 -3.79
C GLY A 108 -18.12 -8.62 -4.54
N CYS A 109 -16.92 -8.59 -3.94
CA CYS A 109 -15.71 -8.24 -4.68
C CYS A 109 -15.41 -9.27 -5.76
N LYS A 110 -15.28 -8.82 -7.02
CA LYS A 110 -15.05 -9.68 -8.18
C LYS A 110 -13.59 -10.05 -8.40
N PHE A 111 -12.67 -9.37 -7.71
CA PHE A 111 -11.23 -9.51 -7.86
C PHE A 111 -10.64 -10.31 -6.69
N ASP A 112 -9.47 -10.90 -6.92
CA ASP A 112 -8.78 -11.68 -5.90
C ASP A 112 -8.09 -10.82 -4.84
N ASP A 113 -7.85 -9.56 -5.14
CA ASP A 113 -7.28 -8.56 -4.23
C ASP A 113 -7.88 -7.17 -4.43
N GLU A 114 -7.63 -6.32 -3.45
CA GLU A 114 -8.10 -4.94 -3.42
C GLU A 114 -7.45 -4.05 -4.47
N LEU A 115 -6.18 -4.30 -4.86
CA LEU A 115 -5.48 -3.48 -5.85
C LEU A 115 -6.12 -3.59 -7.23
N HIS A 116 -6.46 -4.81 -7.66
CA HIS A 116 -7.16 -5.02 -8.94
C HIS A 116 -8.55 -4.40 -8.93
N HIS A 117 -9.27 -4.47 -7.79
CA HIS A 117 -10.55 -3.79 -7.63
C HIS A 117 -10.42 -2.27 -7.75
N MET A 118 -9.44 -1.67 -7.08
CA MET A 118 -9.17 -0.24 -7.14
C MET A 118 -8.78 0.20 -8.56
N ALA A 119 -7.91 -0.55 -9.22
CA ALA A 119 -7.46 -0.27 -10.59
C ALA A 119 -8.63 -0.30 -11.59
N ASP A 120 -9.53 -1.29 -11.47
CA ASP A 120 -10.74 -1.37 -12.30
C ASP A 120 -11.67 -0.17 -12.05
N LYS A 121 -11.97 0.13 -10.79
CA LYS A 121 -12.81 1.26 -10.39
C LYS A 121 -12.26 2.61 -10.86
N LEU A 122 -10.95 2.78 -10.79
CA LEU A 122 -10.26 4.00 -11.24
C LEU A 122 -9.94 4.02 -12.75
N ASN A 123 -10.37 2.99 -13.50
CA ASN A 123 -10.14 2.82 -14.94
C ASN A 123 -8.65 2.80 -15.34
N VAL A 124 -7.77 2.29 -14.46
CA VAL A 124 -6.34 2.18 -14.72
C VAL A 124 -6.08 1.08 -15.74
N LYS A 125 -5.38 1.41 -16.84
CA LYS A 125 -4.98 0.48 -17.90
C LYS A 125 -3.47 0.27 -17.99
N SER A 126 -2.71 1.14 -17.34
CA SER A 126 -1.26 1.05 -17.23
C SER A 126 -0.84 -0.02 -16.23
N PHE A 127 0.46 -0.28 -16.14
CA PHE A 127 1.03 -1.19 -15.14
C PHE A 127 0.83 -0.62 -13.73
N PHE A 128 0.41 -1.47 -12.82
CA PHE A 128 0.29 -1.20 -11.38
C PHE A 128 0.83 -2.38 -10.57
N CYS A 129 1.32 -2.13 -9.40
CA CYS A 129 1.77 -3.16 -8.46
C CYS A 129 1.82 -2.63 -7.03
N GLU A 130 1.85 -3.55 -6.07
CA GLU A 130 2.09 -3.21 -4.67
C GLU A 130 3.56 -2.92 -4.41
N PHE A 131 3.84 -1.86 -3.66
CA PHE A 131 5.10 -1.65 -2.98
C PHE A 131 4.96 -2.03 -1.51
N ASN A 132 5.99 -2.64 -0.95
CA ASN A 132 6.08 -2.83 0.48
C ASN A 132 7.18 -1.93 1.04
N VAL A 133 6.90 -1.28 2.16
CA VAL A 133 7.77 -0.25 2.75
C VAL A 133 8.02 -0.56 4.21
N VAL A 134 9.28 -0.48 4.62
CA VAL A 134 9.72 -0.55 6.02
C VAL A 134 10.73 0.57 6.25
N ASP A 135 10.52 1.40 7.26
CA ASP A 135 11.44 2.51 7.64
C ASP A 135 11.86 3.41 6.46
N ASN A 136 10.96 3.75 5.57
CA ASN A 136 11.17 4.48 4.31
C ASN A 136 11.95 3.72 3.23
N PHE A 137 12.30 2.47 3.42
CA PHE A 137 12.90 1.62 2.40
C PHE A 137 11.80 0.89 1.61
N TRP A 138 11.80 1.06 0.30
CA TRP A 138 10.74 0.57 -0.57
C TRP A 138 11.15 -0.69 -1.31
N THR A 139 10.20 -1.54 -1.60
CA THR A 139 10.42 -2.73 -2.41
C THR A 139 9.32 -2.88 -3.47
N ALA A 140 9.74 -3.26 -4.68
CA ALA A 140 8.85 -3.68 -5.76
C ALA A 140 9.32 -5.02 -6.32
N ARG A 141 8.46 -5.73 -7.04
CA ARG A 141 8.80 -7.04 -7.61
C ARG A 141 8.31 -7.19 -9.04
N VAL A 142 9.08 -7.94 -9.81
CA VAL A 142 8.76 -8.25 -11.21
C VAL A 142 7.67 -9.32 -11.28
N THR A 143 7.81 -10.37 -10.45
CA THR A 143 6.80 -11.43 -10.31
C THR A 143 6.25 -11.48 -8.89
N SER A 144 4.96 -11.77 -8.77
CA SER A 144 4.26 -11.95 -7.52
C SER A 144 3.60 -13.35 -7.53
N HIS A 145 2.67 -13.67 -6.83
CA HIS A 145 1.89 -14.89 -6.63
C HIS A 145 1.86 -15.90 -7.83
N ILE A 146 3.03 -16.29 -8.36
CA ILE A 146 3.20 -17.31 -9.39
C ILE A 146 4.10 -18.46 -8.88
N PRO A 147 3.95 -19.66 -9.40
CA PRO A 147 4.85 -20.78 -9.06
C PRO A 147 6.31 -20.44 -9.39
N ILE A 148 7.24 -20.83 -8.50
CA ILE A 148 8.67 -20.53 -8.69
C ILE A 148 9.23 -21.04 -10.03
N LYS A 149 8.73 -22.18 -10.52
CA LYS A 149 9.14 -22.77 -11.83
C LYS A 149 8.81 -21.86 -13.03
N GLU A 150 7.85 -20.95 -12.87
CA GLU A 150 7.40 -20.04 -13.92
C GLU A 150 8.14 -18.70 -13.87
N VAL A 151 8.82 -18.40 -12.76
CA VAL A 151 9.51 -17.11 -12.57
C VAL A 151 10.47 -16.77 -13.70
N PRO A 152 11.40 -17.66 -14.15
CA PRO A 152 12.36 -17.34 -15.20
C PRO A 152 11.72 -16.90 -16.52
N GLU A 153 10.56 -17.48 -16.88
CA GLU A 153 9.83 -17.12 -18.10
C GLU A 153 9.27 -15.68 -18.06
N HIS A 154 9.06 -15.18 -16.85
CA HIS A 154 8.56 -13.83 -16.63
C HIS A 154 9.66 -12.79 -16.48
N ILE A 155 10.94 -13.19 -16.32
CA ILE A 155 12.06 -12.27 -16.22
C ILE A 155 12.45 -11.81 -17.62
N LYS A 156 11.82 -10.72 -18.04
CA LYS A 156 12.03 -10.06 -19.32
C LYS A 156 12.32 -8.60 -19.13
N LYS A 157 13.23 -8.05 -19.92
CA LYS A 157 13.69 -6.65 -19.84
C LYS A 157 12.52 -5.66 -19.73
N ASP A 158 11.52 -5.77 -20.59
CA ASP A 158 10.34 -4.90 -20.58
C ASP A 158 9.48 -5.03 -19.32
N LYS A 159 9.39 -6.26 -18.77
CA LYS A 159 8.68 -6.52 -17.51
C LYS A 159 9.46 -5.99 -16.30
N ILE A 160 10.79 -6.07 -16.30
CA ILE A 160 11.65 -5.53 -15.24
C ILE A 160 11.60 -3.99 -15.22
N MET A 161 11.57 -3.38 -16.41
CA MET A 161 11.49 -1.93 -16.54
C MET A 161 10.23 -1.32 -15.92
N LYS A 162 9.11 -2.06 -15.90
CA LYS A 162 7.83 -1.56 -15.36
C LYS A 162 7.92 -1.21 -13.87
N PRO A 163 8.27 -2.16 -12.96
CA PRO A 163 8.41 -1.82 -11.53
C PRO A 163 9.58 -0.86 -11.25
N ILE A 164 10.67 -0.85 -12.05
CA ILE A 164 11.76 0.13 -11.89
C ILE A 164 11.24 1.56 -12.12
N LYS A 165 10.54 1.79 -13.22
CA LYS A 165 9.96 3.10 -13.52
C LYS A 165 8.94 3.51 -12.47
N LEU A 166 8.03 2.60 -12.13
CA LEU A 166 6.92 2.89 -11.23
C LEU A 166 7.39 3.20 -9.81
N ILE A 167 8.36 2.43 -9.26
CA ILE A 167 8.90 2.72 -7.92
C ILE A 167 9.68 4.03 -7.89
N ASN A 168 10.44 4.33 -8.95
CA ASN A 168 11.16 5.59 -9.06
C ASN A 168 10.21 6.80 -9.04
N GLU A 169 9.10 6.73 -9.78
CA GLU A 169 8.07 7.77 -9.79
C GLU A 169 7.37 7.89 -8.42
N ALA A 170 6.99 6.78 -7.83
CA ALA A 170 6.34 6.77 -6.51
C ALA A 170 7.24 7.33 -5.40
N MET A 171 8.53 7.04 -5.45
CA MET A 171 9.49 7.58 -4.50
C MET A 171 9.73 9.07 -4.69
N LYS A 172 9.69 9.58 -5.92
CA LYS A 172 9.73 11.02 -6.19
C LYS A 172 8.50 11.71 -5.59
N LEU A 173 7.31 11.14 -5.75
CA LEU A 173 6.10 11.62 -5.08
C LEU A 173 6.23 11.56 -3.54
N ASN A 174 6.97 10.58 -3.00
CA ASN A 174 7.25 10.53 -1.56
C ASN A 174 8.35 11.51 -1.10
N GLY A 175 8.85 12.38 -1.99
CA GLY A 175 9.79 13.45 -1.66
C GLY A 175 11.27 13.10 -1.83
N ILE A 176 11.60 12.01 -2.51
CA ILE A 176 12.99 11.65 -2.82
C ILE A 176 13.29 12.02 -4.28
N GLU A 177 13.99 13.12 -4.51
CA GLU A 177 14.23 13.67 -5.86
C GLU A 177 14.95 12.71 -6.80
N ASN A 178 15.94 11.99 -6.31
CA ASN A 178 16.77 11.07 -7.10
C ASN A 178 16.87 9.70 -6.40
N PRO A 179 15.84 8.86 -6.46
CA PRO A 179 15.82 7.56 -5.80
C PRO A 179 16.94 6.65 -6.31
N ARG A 180 17.67 6.01 -5.38
CA ARG A 180 18.70 5.01 -5.69
C ARG A 180 18.03 3.63 -5.72
N VAL A 181 17.85 3.09 -6.92
CA VAL A 181 17.12 1.86 -7.17
C VAL A 181 18.09 0.69 -7.28
N ALA A 182 18.11 -0.19 -6.29
CA ALA A 182 18.80 -1.49 -6.40
C ALA A 182 17.94 -2.47 -7.21
N VAL A 183 18.55 -3.23 -8.09
CA VAL A 183 17.89 -4.32 -8.82
C VAL A 183 18.51 -5.64 -8.39
N GLN A 184 17.70 -6.58 -7.87
CA GLN A 184 18.19 -7.90 -7.48
C GLN A 184 18.47 -8.78 -8.70
N ALA A 185 19.41 -9.69 -8.55
CA ALA A 185 19.58 -10.83 -9.45
C ALA A 185 18.43 -11.82 -9.27
N LEU A 186 18.25 -12.70 -10.23
CA LEU A 186 17.43 -13.90 -10.10
C LEU A 186 18.25 -15.07 -9.56
N ASN A 187 19.44 -15.28 -10.14
CA ASN A 187 20.28 -16.43 -9.85
C ASN A 187 21.30 -16.16 -8.72
N PRO A 188 21.78 -17.19 -8.02
CA PRO A 188 22.79 -17.04 -6.98
C PRO A 188 24.01 -16.27 -7.48
N HIS A 189 24.54 -15.36 -6.64
CA HIS A 189 25.72 -14.53 -6.92
C HIS A 189 25.60 -13.64 -8.17
N ALA A 190 24.41 -13.47 -8.75
CA ALA A 190 24.17 -12.85 -10.06
C ALA A 190 24.85 -13.61 -11.21
N GLU A 191 24.98 -14.93 -11.05
CA GLU A 191 25.61 -15.88 -11.97
C GLU A 191 24.72 -17.11 -12.12
N PHE A 192 25.22 -18.18 -12.76
CA PHE A 192 24.57 -19.48 -12.90
C PHE A 192 23.31 -19.52 -13.78
N GLY A 193 22.95 -18.43 -14.42
CA GLY A 193 21.85 -18.35 -15.40
C GLY A 193 22.15 -17.30 -16.47
N ASN A 194 21.25 -17.16 -17.42
CA ASN A 194 21.38 -16.17 -18.49
C ASN A 194 20.51 -14.92 -18.24
N GLU A 195 19.57 -14.98 -17.31
CA GLU A 195 18.58 -13.92 -17.06
C GLU A 195 19.25 -12.60 -16.67
N GLU A 196 20.37 -12.66 -15.93
CA GLU A 196 21.15 -11.49 -15.57
C GLU A 196 21.69 -10.80 -16.82
N LYS A 197 22.36 -11.56 -17.69
CA LYS A 197 23.03 -11.02 -18.89
C LYS A 197 22.03 -10.61 -19.96
N ASP A 198 21.00 -11.42 -20.18
CA ASP A 198 20.10 -11.27 -21.32
C ASP A 198 18.93 -10.33 -21.04
N GLU A 199 18.54 -10.16 -19.76
CA GLU A 199 17.34 -9.42 -19.40
C GLU A 199 17.58 -8.37 -18.30
N ILE A 200 18.24 -8.70 -17.17
CA ILE A 200 18.33 -7.82 -16.00
C ILE A 200 19.31 -6.68 -16.24
N ILE A 201 20.54 -6.99 -16.69
CA ILE A 201 21.56 -5.97 -17.03
C ILE A 201 21.04 -5.04 -18.13
N PRO A 202 20.46 -5.53 -19.24
CA PRO A 202 19.87 -4.65 -20.25
C PRO A 202 18.73 -3.76 -19.72
N ALA A 203 17.94 -4.21 -18.75
CA ALA A 203 16.92 -3.38 -18.11
C ALA A 203 17.55 -2.27 -17.27
N ILE A 204 18.57 -2.58 -16.47
CA ILE A 204 19.30 -1.59 -15.67
C ILE A 204 19.95 -0.53 -16.56
N GLU A 205 20.60 -0.94 -17.65
CA GLU A 205 21.22 -0.01 -18.60
C GLU A 205 20.18 0.89 -19.30
N GLU A 206 19.01 0.35 -19.61
CA GLU A 206 17.92 1.17 -20.15
C GLU A 206 17.37 2.14 -19.12
N ALA A 207 17.21 1.72 -17.86
CA ALA A 207 16.79 2.60 -16.78
C ALA A 207 17.77 3.78 -16.59
N LYS A 208 19.08 3.52 -16.62
CA LYS A 208 20.12 4.56 -16.59
C LYS A 208 20.02 5.54 -17.77
N LYS A 209 19.77 5.04 -18.98
CA LYS A 209 19.57 5.91 -20.17
C LYS A 209 18.34 6.82 -20.03
N LEU A 210 17.34 6.39 -19.27
CA LEU A 210 16.16 7.19 -18.95
C LEU A 210 16.36 8.13 -17.75
N GLY A 211 17.57 8.21 -17.20
CA GLY A 211 17.89 9.06 -16.06
C GLY A 211 17.46 8.49 -14.70
N ILE A 212 17.15 7.20 -14.62
CA ILE A 212 16.86 6.53 -13.36
C ILE A 212 18.18 6.05 -12.76
N ASN A 213 18.42 6.39 -11.49
CA ASN A 213 19.61 5.97 -10.77
C ASN A 213 19.47 4.49 -10.31
N ALA A 214 19.61 3.57 -11.26
CA ALA A 214 19.49 2.13 -11.05
C ALA A 214 20.85 1.46 -10.97
N ASP A 215 21.01 0.49 -10.06
CA ASP A 215 22.24 -0.26 -9.83
C ASP A 215 21.94 -1.75 -9.60
N GLY A 216 22.90 -2.61 -9.98
CA GLY A 216 22.76 -4.07 -9.88
C GLY A 216 23.32 -4.77 -11.14
N PRO A 217 23.01 -6.08 -11.33
CA PRO A 217 22.20 -6.94 -10.44
C PRO A 217 22.91 -7.26 -9.11
N LEU A 218 22.20 -7.08 -8.00
CA LEU A 218 22.72 -7.44 -6.68
C LEU A 218 22.35 -8.88 -6.32
N PRO A 219 23.26 -9.70 -5.81
CA PRO A 219 22.93 -11.02 -5.30
C PRO A 219 21.83 -10.94 -4.24
N CYS A 220 20.78 -11.78 -4.34
CA CYS A 220 19.61 -11.72 -3.47
C CYS A 220 19.93 -11.85 -1.98
N ASP A 221 20.86 -12.77 -1.64
CA ASP A 221 21.26 -13.09 -0.26
C ASP A 221 21.93 -11.92 0.48
N THR A 222 22.59 -11.03 -0.23
CA THR A 222 23.31 -9.86 0.32
C THR A 222 22.67 -8.52 0.00
N SER A 223 21.68 -8.50 -0.90
CA SER A 223 21.06 -7.26 -1.40
C SER A 223 20.47 -6.38 -0.30
N PHE A 224 19.79 -6.96 0.70
CA PHE A 224 19.25 -6.20 1.82
C PHE A 224 20.32 -5.63 2.75
N ILE A 225 21.44 -6.33 2.90
CA ILE A 225 22.59 -5.81 3.65
C ILE A 225 23.16 -4.60 2.91
N THR A 226 23.37 -4.74 1.62
CA THR A 226 23.98 -3.71 0.78
C THR A 226 23.05 -2.50 0.63
N ALA A 227 21.78 -2.73 0.29
CA ALA A 227 20.86 -1.65 -0.03
C ALA A 227 20.27 -1.00 1.22
N PHE A 228 19.67 -1.79 2.11
CA PHE A 228 18.92 -1.30 3.27
C PHE A 228 19.82 -1.02 4.47
N LYS A 229 20.56 -2.04 4.97
CA LYS A 229 21.37 -1.91 6.18
C LYS A 229 22.49 -0.90 6.01
N ASN A 230 23.20 -0.94 4.88
CA ASN A 230 24.30 0.01 4.59
C ASN A 230 23.79 1.34 4.01
N LYS A 231 22.48 1.49 3.78
CA LYS A 231 21.83 2.70 3.24
C LYS A 231 22.39 3.15 1.89
N ASN A 232 22.85 2.22 1.06
CA ASN A 232 23.37 2.53 -0.25
C ASN A 232 22.27 2.84 -1.27
N HIS A 233 21.06 2.29 -1.05
CA HIS A 233 19.90 2.48 -1.92
C HIS A 233 18.67 2.87 -1.11
N ASP A 234 17.67 3.39 -1.79
CA ASP A 234 16.40 3.81 -1.21
C ASP A 234 15.30 2.80 -1.45
N CYS A 235 15.51 1.94 -2.47
CA CYS A 235 14.58 0.85 -2.78
C CYS A 235 15.27 -0.35 -3.44
N ILE A 236 14.57 -1.49 -3.46
CA ILE A 236 14.95 -2.70 -4.20
C ILE A 236 13.82 -3.12 -5.14
N VAL A 237 14.16 -3.46 -6.37
CA VAL A 237 13.31 -4.20 -7.31
C VAL A 237 13.79 -5.65 -7.36
N GLY A 238 12.98 -6.57 -6.83
CA GLY A 238 13.30 -8.01 -6.81
C GLY A 238 12.62 -8.76 -7.92
N MET A 239 13.19 -9.90 -8.31
CA MET A 239 12.66 -10.73 -9.38
C MET A 239 11.52 -11.64 -8.90
N TYR A 240 11.59 -12.10 -7.65
CA TYR A 240 10.70 -13.09 -7.08
C TYR A 240 10.20 -12.71 -5.69
N HIS A 241 8.93 -13.03 -5.41
CA HIS A 241 8.23 -12.65 -4.19
C HIS A 241 8.99 -13.03 -2.91
N ASP A 242 9.34 -14.31 -2.72
CA ASP A 242 9.88 -14.76 -1.44
C ASP A 242 11.33 -14.31 -1.20
N ALA A 243 12.14 -14.19 -2.27
CA ALA A 243 13.48 -13.63 -2.17
C ALA A 243 13.46 -12.19 -1.62
N LEU A 244 12.44 -11.41 -2.01
CA LEU A 244 12.29 -10.03 -1.57
C LEU A 244 11.58 -9.93 -0.21
N GLN A 245 10.46 -10.62 -0.03
CA GLN A 245 9.63 -10.50 1.17
C GLN A 245 10.29 -11.09 2.41
N SER A 246 11.08 -12.16 2.27
CA SER A 246 11.80 -12.76 3.38
C SER A 246 12.81 -11.78 3.98
N GLY A 247 13.56 -11.08 3.13
CA GLY A 247 14.48 -10.04 3.58
C GLY A 247 13.76 -8.86 4.25
N LEU A 248 12.73 -8.31 3.60
CA LEU A 248 12.00 -7.16 4.12
C LEU A 248 11.36 -7.45 5.49
N LYS A 249 10.70 -8.60 5.62
CA LYS A 249 10.04 -9.00 6.87
C LYS A 249 11.01 -9.27 8.01
N ALA A 250 12.20 -9.77 7.72
CA ALA A 250 13.23 -9.94 8.73
C ALA A 250 13.72 -8.62 9.35
N PHE A 251 13.63 -7.51 8.59
CA PHE A 251 14.05 -6.19 9.06
C PHE A 251 12.95 -5.37 9.74
N GLY A 252 11.67 -5.64 9.50
CA GLY A 252 10.65 -4.77 10.08
C GLY A 252 9.20 -5.16 9.79
N PHE A 253 8.83 -6.40 10.04
CA PHE A 253 7.46 -6.87 9.83
C PHE A 253 6.41 -6.07 10.63
N ASP A 254 6.78 -5.60 11.82
CA ASP A 254 5.94 -4.86 12.76
C ASP A 254 5.65 -3.41 12.35
N ARG A 255 6.33 -2.90 11.31
CA ARG A 255 6.22 -1.52 10.81
C ARG A 255 5.89 -1.44 9.32
N GLY A 256 5.57 -2.56 8.72
CA GLY A 256 5.35 -2.68 7.29
C GLY A 256 4.16 -1.86 6.79
N VAL A 257 4.32 -1.24 5.64
CA VAL A 257 3.28 -0.52 4.89
C VAL A 257 3.19 -1.09 3.49
N THR A 258 1.98 -1.14 2.94
CA THR A 258 1.73 -1.39 1.53
C THR A 258 1.28 -0.10 0.85
N VAL A 259 1.89 0.24 -0.27
CA VAL A 259 1.50 1.35 -1.15
C VAL A 259 1.01 0.78 -2.47
N GLN A 260 -0.18 1.18 -2.89
CA GLN A 260 -0.80 0.75 -4.13
C GLN A 260 -0.25 1.58 -5.30
N GLY A 261 0.81 1.09 -5.94
CA GLY A 261 1.53 1.82 -6.99
C GLY A 261 0.82 1.78 -8.35
N GLY A 262 0.89 2.89 -9.09
CA GLY A 262 0.32 3.01 -10.44
C GLY A 262 -1.13 3.47 -10.47
N LEU A 263 -1.72 3.80 -9.33
CA LEU A 263 -3.03 4.41 -9.23
C LEU A 263 -2.93 5.95 -9.31
N PRO A 264 -4.00 6.64 -9.74
CA PRO A 264 -3.95 8.10 -10.00
C PRO A 264 -3.81 8.97 -8.75
N ILE A 265 -4.08 8.41 -7.58
CA ILE A 265 -3.85 9.06 -6.28
C ILE A 265 -3.11 8.10 -5.34
N PRO A 266 -2.40 8.59 -4.32
CA PRO A 266 -1.79 7.75 -3.30
C PRO A 266 -2.83 6.92 -2.54
N ILE A 267 -2.66 5.61 -2.53
CA ILE A 267 -3.49 4.70 -1.74
C ILE A 267 -2.56 3.80 -0.92
N THR A 268 -2.72 3.81 0.40
CA THR A 268 -1.83 3.12 1.32
C THR A 268 -2.58 2.34 2.38
N THR A 269 -1.95 1.30 2.92
CA THR A 269 -2.50 0.47 4.00
C THR A 269 -1.36 -0.12 4.85
N PRO A 270 -1.58 -0.46 6.13
CA PRO A 270 -0.62 -1.26 6.87
C PRO A 270 -0.46 -2.65 6.25
N ALA A 271 0.76 -3.19 6.26
CA ALA A 271 1.09 -4.46 5.60
C ALA A 271 0.76 -5.71 6.43
N HIS A 272 -0.08 -5.60 7.46
CA HIS A 272 -0.55 -6.72 8.28
C HIS A 272 -2.01 -7.08 7.97
N GLY A 273 -2.44 -8.28 8.37
CA GLY A 273 -3.82 -8.72 8.23
C GLY A 273 -4.75 -8.14 9.31
N THR A 274 -5.99 -8.61 9.33
CA THR A 274 -7.06 -8.15 10.24
C THR A 274 -6.88 -8.55 11.70
N ALA A 275 -5.90 -9.40 12.03
CA ALA A 275 -5.50 -9.75 13.40
C ALA A 275 -6.71 -10.17 14.29
N PHE A 276 -7.50 -11.14 13.83
CA PHE A 276 -8.69 -11.63 14.52
C PHE A 276 -8.43 -12.14 15.95
N ASP A 277 -7.21 -12.63 16.19
CA ASP A 277 -6.75 -13.13 17.50
C ASP A 277 -6.71 -12.05 18.60
N ILE A 278 -6.55 -10.78 18.24
CA ILE A 278 -6.52 -9.63 19.16
C ILE A 278 -7.73 -8.70 19.02
N ALA A 279 -8.73 -9.06 18.20
CA ALA A 279 -9.91 -8.24 18.01
C ALA A 279 -10.64 -8.01 19.36
N GLY A 280 -11.03 -6.78 19.64
CA GLY A 280 -11.69 -6.38 20.89
C GLY A 280 -10.79 -6.27 22.13
N LYS A 281 -9.47 -6.59 22.02
CA LYS A 281 -8.55 -6.59 23.17
C LYS A 281 -7.76 -5.30 23.36
N ASN A 282 -7.93 -4.31 22.50
CA ASN A 282 -7.17 -3.05 22.51
C ASN A 282 -5.63 -3.25 22.52
N GLN A 283 -5.14 -4.22 21.72
CA GLN A 283 -3.72 -4.62 21.67
C GLN A 283 -3.09 -4.37 20.28
N ALA A 284 -3.84 -3.77 19.34
CA ALA A 284 -3.34 -3.53 17.99
C ALA A 284 -2.16 -2.55 18.01
N ASN A 285 -1.11 -2.88 17.24
CA ASN A 285 -0.02 -1.96 16.98
C ASN A 285 -0.48 -0.90 15.96
N LEU A 286 -0.47 0.37 16.34
CA LEU A 286 -0.89 1.48 15.49
C LEU A 286 0.21 1.99 14.56
N GLU A 287 1.46 1.61 14.79
CA GLU A 287 2.62 2.15 14.05
C GLU A 287 2.50 1.93 12.52
N PRO A 288 2.14 0.73 12.01
CA PRO A 288 1.99 0.54 10.57
C PRO A 288 0.92 1.45 9.95
N THR A 289 -0.22 1.65 10.63
CA THR A 289 -1.29 2.55 10.17
C THR A 289 -0.82 4.01 10.17
N LEU A 290 -0.08 4.42 11.18
CA LEU A 290 0.50 5.75 11.25
C LEU A 290 1.52 5.98 10.12
N GLN A 291 2.39 5.02 9.88
CA GLN A 291 3.37 5.12 8.79
C GLN A 291 2.71 5.13 7.41
N SER A 292 1.67 4.30 7.20
CA SER A 292 0.91 4.31 5.94
C SER A 292 0.24 5.66 5.69
N PHE A 293 -0.36 6.25 6.71
CA PHE A 293 -0.95 7.59 6.63
C PHE A 293 0.10 8.67 6.29
N LYS A 294 1.28 8.64 6.95
CA LYS A 294 2.36 9.60 6.68
C LYS A 294 2.87 9.51 5.23
N ILE A 295 2.95 8.30 4.67
CA ILE A 295 3.33 8.11 3.27
C ILE A 295 2.25 8.68 2.34
N ALA A 296 0.97 8.36 2.58
CA ALA A 296 -0.13 8.89 1.79
C ALA A 296 -0.14 10.43 1.78
N LEU A 297 0.04 11.04 2.96
CA LEU A 297 0.07 12.49 3.11
C LEU A 297 1.22 13.13 2.33
N ARG A 298 2.46 12.61 2.47
CA ARG A 298 3.62 13.14 1.72
C ARG A 298 3.44 13.03 0.21
N MET A 299 2.95 11.89 -0.26
CA MET A 299 2.71 11.67 -1.69
C MET A 299 1.62 12.61 -2.21
N ALA A 300 0.53 12.81 -1.47
CA ALA A 300 -0.54 13.72 -1.85
C ALA A 300 -0.07 15.19 -1.94
N GLN A 301 0.76 15.62 -1.00
CA GLN A 301 1.33 16.97 -1.00
C GLN A 301 2.26 17.26 -2.20
N ASN A 302 2.86 16.22 -2.78
CA ASN A 302 3.75 16.33 -3.93
C ASN A 302 3.05 15.98 -5.27
N LEU A 303 1.79 15.54 -5.23
CA LEU A 303 1.00 15.25 -6.42
C LEU A 303 0.43 16.53 -7.07
N ASN A 304 0.21 17.56 -6.27
CA ASN A 304 -0.29 18.89 -6.64
C ASN A 304 0.91 19.85 -6.81
#